data_2430e98241c59eef768bb3e4f7ccd76a
#
_entry.id   2430e98241c59eef768bb3e4f7ccd76a
#
_cell.length_a   1.000
_cell.length_b   1.000
_cell.length_c   1.000
_cell.angle_alpha   90.00
_cell.angle_beta   90.00
_cell.angle_gamma   90.00
#
_symmetry.space_group_name_H-M   'P 1'
#
loop_
_entity.id
_entity.type
_entity.pdbx_description
1 polymer ?
#
loop_
_entity_poly.entity_id
_entity_poly.type
_entity_poly.pdbx_seq_one_letter_code
_entity_poly.pdbx_strand_id
1 'polypeptide(L)'
;MEKLRAEILVSGKVQGAFYKAHAREFALELGLTGTVTTLGTNLIEIIAEGPKNILKEFYLWCQDGPKLSEVENVQIQYTEPTGEFTTFKRK
;
A
#
# COMPACT_ATOMS: atom_id res chain seq x y z
N MET A 1 10.83 -5.80 -16.89
CA MET A 1 10.60 -4.56 -16.17
C MET A 1 11.27 -4.62 -14.81
N GLU A 2 11.84 -3.51 -14.41
CA GLU A 2 12.54 -3.42 -13.12
C GLU A 2 11.55 -3.54 -11.97
N LYS A 3 11.88 -4.38 -11.00
CA LYS A 3 11.10 -4.50 -9.77
C LYS A 3 11.70 -3.63 -8.69
N LEU A 4 10.86 -3.03 -7.88
CA LEU A 4 11.26 -2.20 -6.75
C LEU A 4 10.41 -2.57 -5.54
N ARG A 5 10.82 -2.06 -4.40
CA ARG A 5 10.04 -2.09 -3.17
C ARG A 5 9.58 -0.67 -2.88
N ALA A 6 8.28 -0.51 -2.64
CA ALA A 6 7.71 0.77 -2.22
C ALA A 6 7.34 0.66 -0.74
N GLU A 7 7.81 1.64 0.04
CA GLU A 7 7.42 1.76 1.45
C GLU A 7 6.55 2.99 1.54
N ILE A 8 5.28 2.80 1.89
CA ILE A 8 4.27 3.84 1.84
C ILE A 8 3.70 4.05 3.24
N LEU A 9 3.63 5.31 3.66
CA LEU A 9 2.96 5.68 4.91
C LEU A 9 1.75 6.52 4.57
N VAL A 10 0.58 6.07 5.02
CA VAL A 10 -0.69 6.74 4.78
C VAL A 10 -1.23 7.24 6.10
N SER A 11 -1.51 8.53 6.18
CA SER A 11 -2.11 9.13 7.37
C SER A 11 -3.42 9.81 7.02
N GLY A 12 -4.32 9.90 8.01
CA GLY A 12 -5.63 10.46 7.84
C GLY A 12 -6.70 9.57 8.46
N LYS A 13 -7.96 9.84 8.13
CA LYS A 13 -9.06 9.02 8.63
C LYS A 13 -9.18 7.77 7.78
N VAL A 14 -8.32 6.80 8.06
CA VAL A 14 -8.22 5.56 7.29
C VAL A 14 -8.68 4.33 8.07
N GLN A 15 -8.79 4.42 9.39
CA GLN A 15 -9.39 3.36 10.18
C GLN A 15 -10.90 3.39 10.05
N GLY A 16 -11.54 2.23 10.10
CA GLY A 16 -12.98 2.13 10.02
C GLY A 16 -13.54 2.31 8.62
N ALA A 17 -12.70 2.62 7.64
CA ALA A 17 -13.09 2.76 6.25
C ALA A 17 -12.69 1.54 5.41
N PHE A 18 -12.24 0.47 6.09
CA PHE A 18 -11.76 -0.75 5.45
C PHE A 18 -10.57 -0.49 4.52
N TYR A 19 -9.78 0.53 4.82
CA TYR A 19 -8.66 0.92 3.96
C TYR A 19 -7.70 -0.26 3.72
N LYS A 20 -7.33 -0.96 4.80
CA LYS A 20 -6.38 -2.09 4.67
C LYS A 20 -6.95 -3.21 3.81
N ALA A 21 -8.23 -3.52 3.98
CA ALA A 21 -8.86 -4.59 3.19
C ALA A 21 -8.89 -4.23 1.71
N HIS A 22 -9.25 -3.00 1.38
CA HIS A 22 -9.29 -2.54 -0.01
C HIS A 22 -7.89 -2.45 -0.60
N ALA A 23 -6.91 -1.99 0.17
CA ALA A 23 -5.52 -1.91 -0.28
C ALA A 23 -5.00 -3.30 -0.64
N ARG A 24 -5.26 -4.28 0.22
CA ARG A 24 -4.86 -5.66 -0.03
C ARG A 24 -5.50 -6.20 -1.32
N GLU A 25 -6.79 -6.02 -1.47
CA GLU A 25 -7.49 -6.51 -2.66
C GLU A 25 -6.95 -5.89 -3.94
N PHE A 26 -6.75 -4.59 -3.94
CA PHE A 26 -6.24 -3.91 -5.12
C PHE A 26 -4.80 -4.33 -5.44
N ALA A 27 -3.96 -4.45 -4.41
CA ALA A 27 -2.60 -4.93 -4.60
C ALA A 27 -2.58 -6.33 -5.21
N LEU A 28 -3.46 -7.22 -4.75
CA LEU A 28 -3.55 -8.57 -5.31
C LEU A 28 -4.01 -8.53 -6.77
N GLU A 29 -4.96 -7.67 -7.11
CA GLU A 29 -5.41 -7.51 -8.50
C GLU A 29 -4.27 -7.04 -9.40
N LEU A 30 -3.39 -6.20 -8.87
CA LEU A 30 -2.23 -5.70 -9.61
C LEU A 30 -1.07 -6.67 -9.66
N GLY A 31 -1.16 -7.79 -8.93
CA GLY A 31 -0.09 -8.78 -8.87
C GLY A 31 1.07 -8.39 -7.98
N LEU A 32 0.85 -7.45 -7.06
CA LEU A 32 1.88 -7.03 -6.12
C LEU A 32 1.97 -7.98 -4.94
N THR A 33 3.15 -8.02 -4.32
CA THR A 33 3.38 -8.75 -3.07
C THR A 33 3.75 -7.76 -1.98
N GLY A 34 3.47 -8.11 -0.72
CA GLY A 34 3.80 -7.23 0.38
C GLY A 34 2.86 -7.34 1.57
N THR A 35 2.76 -6.24 2.32
CA THR A 35 1.94 -6.19 3.53
C THR A 35 1.32 -4.81 3.70
N VAL A 36 0.16 -4.79 4.40
CA VAL A 36 -0.44 -3.55 4.89
C VAL A 36 -0.69 -3.72 6.39
N THR A 37 -0.21 -2.76 7.18
CA THR A 37 -0.17 -2.84 8.65
C THR A 37 -0.65 -1.53 9.26
N THR A 38 -1.45 -1.61 10.31
CA THR A 38 -1.82 -0.43 11.10
C THR A 38 -0.67 -0.13 12.07
N LEU A 39 -0.13 1.08 12.00
CA LEU A 39 0.92 1.52 12.93
C LEU A 39 0.35 2.33 14.10
N GLY A 40 -0.81 2.95 13.91
CA GLY A 40 -1.43 3.77 14.94
C GLY A 40 -2.84 4.11 14.54
N THR A 41 -3.49 4.97 15.30
CA THR A 41 -4.90 5.28 15.11
C THR A 41 -5.21 5.76 13.69
N ASN A 42 -4.37 6.63 13.14
CA ASN A 42 -4.60 7.20 11.81
C ASN A 42 -3.36 7.05 10.93
N LEU A 43 -2.66 5.93 11.07
CA LEU A 43 -1.41 5.70 10.33
C LEU A 43 -1.34 4.25 9.87
N ILE A 44 -1.15 4.07 8.57
CA ILE A 44 -1.03 2.75 7.94
C ILE A 44 0.28 2.70 7.18
N GLU A 45 0.98 1.57 7.31
CA GLU A 45 2.19 1.30 6.55
C GLU A 45 1.90 0.24 5.50
N ILE A 46 2.32 0.51 4.28
CA ILE A 46 2.21 -0.46 3.19
C ILE A 46 3.60 -0.72 2.63
N ILE A 47 3.94 -1.99 2.51
CA ILE A 47 5.17 -2.41 1.85
C ILE A 47 4.74 -3.24 0.65
N ALA A 48 5.12 -2.81 -0.55
CA ALA A 48 4.71 -3.48 -1.77
C ALA A 48 5.91 -3.66 -2.69
N GLU A 49 5.98 -4.82 -3.33
CA GLU A 49 7.06 -5.13 -4.28
C GLU A 49 6.45 -5.52 -5.61
N GLY A 50 7.06 -5.02 -6.69
CA GLY A 50 6.62 -5.32 -8.03
C GLY A 50 7.23 -4.36 -9.04
N PRO A 51 6.75 -4.41 -10.30
CA PRO A 51 7.24 -3.48 -11.33
C PRO A 51 6.93 -2.03 -10.95
N LYS A 52 7.85 -1.13 -11.26
CA LYS A 52 7.74 0.27 -10.87
C LYS A 52 6.46 0.93 -11.37
N ASN A 53 6.06 0.67 -12.61
CA ASN A 53 4.86 1.25 -13.17
C ASN A 53 3.59 0.79 -12.44
N ILE A 54 3.59 -0.45 -11.98
CA ILE A 54 2.46 -1.01 -11.21
C ILE A 54 2.44 -0.43 -9.80
N LEU A 55 3.62 -0.28 -9.19
CA LEU A 55 3.71 0.37 -7.88
C LEU A 55 3.20 1.81 -7.94
N LYS A 56 3.47 2.51 -9.03
CA LYS A 56 2.98 3.88 -9.21
C LYS A 56 1.46 3.91 -9.28
N GLU A 57 0.85 2.98 -10.00
CA GLU A 57 -0.60 2.87 -10.09
C GLU A 57 -1.20 2.62 -8.71
N PHE A 58 -0.60 1.74 -7.94
CA PHE A 58 -1.02 1.45 -6.57
C PHE A 58 -0.89 2.68 -5.67
N TYR A 59 0.22 3.41 -5.80
CA TYR A 59 0.44 4.63 -5.04
C TYR A 59 -0.65 5.68 -5.31
N LEU A 60 -1.04 5.84 -6.57
CA LEU A 60 -2.10 6.77 -6.92
C LEU A 60 -3.41 6.39 -6.24
N TRP A 61 -3.72 5.09 -6.19
CA TRP A 61 -4.90 4.63 -5.46
C TRP A 61 -4.80 4.94 -3.96
N CYS A 62 -3.60 4.76 -3.39
CA CYS A 62 -3.40 5.02 -1.96
C CYS A 62 -3.72 6.47 -1.59
N GLN A 63 -3.51 7.41 -2.50
CA GLN A 63 -3.79 8.83 -2.25
C GLN A 63 -5.29 9.10 -2.15
N ASP A 64 -6.10 8.37 -2.92
CA ASP A 64 -7.56 8.50 -2.86
C ASP A 64 -8.15 7.62 -1.76
N GLY A 65 -7.72 6.39 -1.70
CA GLY A 65 -8.27 5.41 -0.77
C GLY A 65 -9.71 5.03 -1.07
N PRO A 66 -10.32 4.21 -0.21
CA PRO A 66 -11.73 3.86 -0.34
C PRO A 66 -12.62 5.07 -0.09
N LYS A 67 -13.85 4.99 -0.57
CA LYS A 67 -14.79 6.10 -0.58
C LYS A 67 -15.01 6.77 0.78
N LEU A 68 -15.01 5.99 1.87
CA LEU A 68 -15.27 6.51 3.21
C LEU A 68 -14.01 6.96 3.95
N SER A 69 -12.84 6.83 3.34
CA SER A 69 -11.60 7.26 3.96
C SER A 69 -11.33 8.73 3.64
N GLU A 70 -10.55 9.37 4.50
CA GLU A 70 -10.06 10.74 4.28
C GLU A 70 -8.55 10.71 4.43
N VAL A 71 -7.87 10.56 3.30
CA VAL A 71 -6.41 10.51 3.28
C VAL A 71 -5.86 11.93 3.34
N GLU A 72 -5.04 12.20 4.36
CA GLU A 72 -4.45 13.52 4.56
C GLU A 72 -3.06 13.61 3.95
N ASN A 73 -2.27 12.55 4.05
CA ASN A 73 -0.91 12.55 3.56
C ASN A 73 -0.47 11.13 3.19
N VAL A 74 0.29 11.04 2.12
CA VAL A 74 0.90 9.78 1.69
C VAL A 74 2.36 10.05 1.39
N GLN A 75 3.26 9.31 2.08
CA GLN A 75 4.69 9.36 1.83
C GLN A 75 5.11 8.06 1.19
N ILE A 76 5.97 8.13 0.19
CA ILE A 76 6.47 6.95 -0.50
C ILE A 76 7.97 7.01 -0.65
N GLN A 77 8.61 5.85 -0.46
CA GLN A 77 10.04 5.69 -0.67
C GLN A 77 10.25 4.40 -1.44
N TYR A 78 11.07 4.46 -2.48
CA TYR A 78 11.42 3.27 -3.26
C TYR A 78 12.77 2.73 -2.81
N THR A 79 12.86 1.42 -2.66
CA THR A 79 14.10 0.73 -2.27
C THR A 79 14.24 -0.54 -3.10
N GLU A 80 15.33 -1.26 -2.85
CA GLU A 80 15.56 -2.54 -3.52
C GLU A 80 14.54 -3.58 -3.04
N PRO A 81 14.01 -4.42 -3.93
CA PRO A 81 13.10 -5.49 -3.52
C PRO A 81 13.85 -6.58 -2.77
N THR A 82 13.21 -7.17 -1.79
CA THR A 82 13.80 -8.24 -1.00
C THR A 82 13.41 -9.64 -1.49
N GLY A 83 12.27 -9.73 -2.19
CA GLY A 83 11.75 -11.01 -2.64
C GLY A 83 11.18 -11.87 -1.51
N GLU A 84 11.00 -11.30 -0.32
CA GLU A 84 10.55 -12.06 0.84
C GLU A 84 9.06 -12.37 0.85
N PHE A 85 8.27 -11.65 0.05
CA PHE A 85 6.82 -11.81 0.04
C PHE A 85 6.38 -12.73 -1.08
N THR A 86 5.42 -13.61 -0.80
CA THR A 86 4.83 -14.50 -1.80
C THR A 86 3.40 -14.09 -2.18
N THR A 87 2.77 -13.24 -1.36
CA THR A 87 1.43 -12.74 -1.61
C THR A 87 1.31 -11.37 -0.94
N PHE A 88 0.12 -10.80 -0.90
CA PHE A 88 -0.12 -9.54 -0.19
C PHE A 88 -0.99 -9.83 1.03
N LYS A 89 -0.49 -9.50 2.21
CA LYS A 89 -1.15 -9.81 3.47
C LYS A 89 -1.54 -8.55 4.24
N ARG A 90 -2.67 -8.64 4.91
CA ARG A 90 -3.12 -7.64 5.86
C ARG A 90 -2.70 -8.08 7.28
N LYS A 91 -1.98 -7.24 7.95
CA LYS A 91 -1.52 -7.50 9.32
C LYS A 91 -2.27 -6.68 10.33
#